data_eca3b12c6bdf750bde8b9a6edcb08010
#
_entry.id   eca3b12c6bdf750bde8b9a6edcb08010
#
_cell.length_a   1.000
_cell.length_b   1.000
_cell.length_c   1.000
_cell.angle_alpha   90.00
_cell.angle_beta   90.00
_cell.angle_gamma   90.00
#
_symmetry.space_group_name_H-M   'P 1'
#
loop_
_entity.id
_entity.type
_entity.pdbx_description
1 polymer ?
#
loop_
_entity_poly.entity_id
_entity_poly.type
_entity_poly.pdbx_seq_one_letter_code
_entity_poly.pdbx_strand_id
1 'polypeptide(L)'
;LVLYEQGVLSKEDDCYANLASGAMSAYDFMINKISNLEIEPAQLALAPCSASAVITDAKTGKVLACVSYPGYDNNRLSNNMDTSYYTKLALDKSSPFFNKATQQTTAPGSTLKLLSAVTGMMEGVIDDDTYFDCTGEFDLVTPSIFCWNKQGHGSLEITGAIEQSCNYFFNMVGFLAGKNSDGDFSENLSLTKLQKYASEFNLDKKTGIEISEASPHVSDSKAVPSYIGQGNHLFTTSQLARYATALATSGTVYDLSLLDKVTDSQGKTLKEYGSSVVNQMSDVPDNVWNDIHEGMRRVVLTHEQFNGLGVTLSGKTGTAELDIYHPNHGLFIGYTTSSDCLLYTSDAADDLTR
;
A
#
# COMPACT_ATOMS: atom_id res chain seq x y z
N LEU A 1 18.84 10.38 27.33
CA LEU A 1 19.60 11.37 28.11
C LEU A 1 20.29 12.41 27.22
N VAL A 2 20.96 12.01 26.14
CA VAL A 2 21.66 12.94 25.21
C VAL A 2 20.74 14.05 24.69
N LEU A 3 19.49 13.76 24.36
CA LEU A 3 18.53 14.76 23.89
C LEU A 3 18.21 15.85 24.94
N TYR A 4 18.21 15.48 26.22
CA TYR A 4 18.07 16.44 27.32
C TYR A 4 19.33 17.27 27.53
N GLU A 5 20.51 16.67 27.35
CA GLU A 5 21.80 17.38 27.44
C GLU A 5 21.98 18.38 26.28
N GLN A 6 21.47 18.02 25.11
CA GLN A 6 21.49 18.89 23.93
C GLN A 6 20.37 19.94 23.91
N GLY A 7 19.48 19.93 24.91
CA GLY A 7 18.38 20.89 24.99
C GLY A 7 17.24 20.64 23.98
N VAL A 8 17.21 19.47 23.37
CA VAL A 8 16.11 19.06 22.47
C VAL A 8 14.85 18.78 23.28
N LEU A 9 15.01 18.19 24.47
CA LEU A 9 13.93 17.95 25.43
C LEU A 9 14.20 18.75 26.71
N SER A 10 13.14 19.20 27.38
CA SER A 10 13.24 19.91 28.67
C SER A 10 13.39 18.95 29.82
N LYS A 11 14.37 19.19 30.72
CA LYS A 11 14.54 18.40 31.96
C LYS A 11 13.44 18.61 33.01
N GLU A 12 12.57 19.57 32.79
CA GLU A 12 11.38 19.80 33.64
C GLU A 12 10.22 18.84 33.31
N ASP A 13 10.44 17.99 32.32
CA ASP A 13 9.47 16.97 31.90
C ASP A 13 9.43 15.79 32.89
N ASP A 14 8.25 15.41 33.34
CA ASP A 14 8.05 14.27 34.25
C ASP A 14 8.63 12.95 33.72
N CYS A 15 8.70 12.76 32.41
CA CYS A 15 9.29 11.59 31.80
C CYS A 15 10.82 11.50 32.04
N TYR A 16 11.52 12.62 32.25
CA TYR A 16 12.95 12.62 32.55
C TYR A 16 13.26 11.92 33.88
N ALA A 17 12.52 12.25 34.91
CA ALA A 17 12.69 11.65 36.24
C ALA A 17 12.36 10.13 36.21
N ASN A 18 11.30 9.75 35.51
CA ASN A 18 10.88 8.36 35.35
C ASN A 18 11.91 7.53 34.55
N LEU A 19 12.46 8.12 33.48
CA LEU A 19 13.52 7.46 32.70
C LEU A 19 14.81 7.32 33.50
N ALA A 20 15.22 8.38 34.20
CA ALA A 20 16.44 8.42 35.00
C ALA A 20 16.40 7.46 36.20
N SER A 21 15.23 7.26 36.81
CA SER A 21 15.00 6.34 37.91
C SER A 21 14.79 4.88 37.47
N GLY A 22 14.59 4.63 36.16
CA GLY A 22 14.23 3.31 35.64
C GLY A 22 12.74 2.96 35.82
N ALA A 23 11.90 3.90 36.26
CA ALA A 23 10.46 3.70 36.38
C ALA A 23 9.74 3.65 35.01
N MET A 24 10.40 4.14 33.97
CA MET A 24 9.95 4.06 32.57
C MET A 24 11.05 3.42 31.74
N SER A 25 10.68 2.48 30.85
CA SER A 25 11.64 1.92 29.91
C SER A 25 12.05 2.93 28.83
N ALA A 26 13.24 2.77 28.25
CA ALA A 26 13.69 3.62 27.15
C ALA A 26 12.74 3.51 25.94
N TYR A 27 12.15 2.34 25.71
CA TYR A 27 11.17 2.10 24.65
C TYR A 27 9.89 2.90 24.89
N ASP A 28 9.27 2.77 26.07
CA ASP A 28 8.02 3.50 26.41
C ASP A 28 8.24 5.01 26.38
N PHE A 29 9.43 5.44 26.83
CA PHE A 29 9.82 6.85 26.73
C PHE A 29 9.86 7.32 25.28
N MET A 30 10.52 6.58 24.38
CA MET A 30 10.62 6.94 22.96
C MET A 30 9.25 6.98 22.29
N ILE A 31 8.40 5.97 22.53
CA ILE A 31 7.04 5.92 21.98
C ILE A 31 6.22 7.11 22.47
N ASN A 32 6.27 7.42 23.76
CA ASN A 32 5.56 8.55 24.34
C ASN A 32 5.97 9.89 23.68
N LYS A 33 7.28 10.15 23.58
CA LYS A 33 7.80 11.38 23.01
C LYS A 33 7.53 11.54 21.51
N ILE A 34 7.59 10.43 20.74
CA ILE A 34 7.24 10.43 19.32
C ILE A 34 5.73 10.64 19.14
N SER A 35 4.89 9.95 19.91
CA SER A 35 3.43 10.06 19.83
C SER A 35 2.93 11.46 20.18
N ASN A 36 3.63 12.15 21.08
CA ASN A 36 3.35 13.54 21.44
C ASN A 36 4.00 14.56 20.50
N LEU A 37 4.67 14.12 19.44
CA LEU A 37 5.38 14.97 18.47
C LEU A 37 6.48 15.86 19.12
N GLU A 38 7.05 15.43 20.24
CA GLU A 38 8.12 16.14 20.94
C GLU A 38 9.51 15.84 20.34
N ILE A 39 9.65 14.64 19.77
CA ILE A 39 10.87 14.22 19.02
C ILE A 39 10.49 13.49 17.75
N GLU A 40 11.39 13.53 16.78
CA GLU A 40 11.30 12.73 15.57
C GLU A 40 12.22 11.49 15.69
N PRO A 41 11.87 10.34 15.05
CA PRO A 41 12.73 9.15 15.04
C PRO A 41 14.17 9.42 14.60
N ALA A 42 14.36 10.34 13.65
CA ALA A 42 15.69 10.74 13.18
C ALA A 42 16.58 11.34 14.26
N GLN A 43 15.99 12.02 15.27
CA GLN A 43 16.73 12.59 16.41
C GLN A 43 17.26 11.53 17.37
N LEU A 44 16.74 10.32 17.29
CA LEU A 44 17.18 9.17 18.09
C LEU A 44 18.33 8.38 17.43
N ALA A 45 18.88 8.88 16.32
CA ALA A 45 19.85 8.19 15.48
C ALA A 45 19.39 6.78 15.00
N LEU A 46 18.07 6.57 14.98
CA LEU A 46 17.45 5.41 14.35
C LEU A 46 17.52 5.56 12.82
N ALA A 47 17.41 4.47 12.11
CA ALA A 47 17.21 4.53 10.67
C ALA A 47 15.99 5.44 10.41
N PRO A 48 16.08 6.43 9.50
CA PRO A 48 14.98 7.36 9.32
C PRO A 48 13.76 6.61 8.80
N CYS A 49 12.72 6.55 9.62
CA CYS A 49 11.43 6.04 9.21
C CYS A 49 10.86 6.95 8.11
N SER A 50 10.26 6.34 7.11
CA SER A 50 9.57 7.08 6.07
C SER A 50 8.21 6.46 5.80
N ALA A 51 7.26 7.29 5.42
CA ALA A 51 5.92 6.85 5.10
C ALA A 51 5.33 7.69 3.97
N SER A 52 4.30 7.18 3.34
CA SER A 52 3.48 7.95 2.41
C SER A 52 2.03 7.49 2.47
N ALA A 53 1.12 8.43 2.24
CA ALA A 53 -0.31 8.14 2.14
C ALA A 53 -0.93 8.92 0.99
N VAL A 54 -1.81 8.28 0.25
CA VAL A 54 -2.64 8.91 -0.79
C VAL A 54 -4.09 8.58 -0.52
N ILE A 55 -4.92 9.61 -0.45
CA ILE A 55 -6.36 9.48 -0.25
C ILE A 55 -7.05 10.04 -1.48
N THR A 56 -7.96 9.26 -2.05
CA THR A 56 -8.70 9.64 -3.25
C THR A 56 -10.20 9.62 -3.01
N ASP A 57 -10.91 10.45 -3.73
CA ASP A 57 -12.36 10.29 -3.91
C ASP A 57 -12.61 9.21 -4.97
N ALA A 58 -13.26 8.15 -4.55
CA ALA A 58 -13.51 7.00 -5.42
C ALA A 58 -14.45 7.26 -6.59
N LYS A 59 -15.30 8.25 -6.48
CA LYS A 59 -16.25 8.57 -7.54
C LYS A 59 -15.66 9.44 -8.65
N THR A 60 -14.48 10.03 -8.37
CA THR A 60 -13.92 11.05 -9.28
C THR A 60 -12.43 10.87 -9.57
N GLY A 61 -11.69 10.08 -8.77
CA GLY A 61 -10.24 9.99 -8.85
C GLY A 61 -9.51 11.24 -8.33
N LYS A 62 -10.21 12.23 -7.76
CA LYS A 62 -9.59 13.40 -7.17
C LYS A 62 -8.77 13.01 -5.94
N VAL A 63 -7.54 13.52 -5.86
CA VAL A 63 -6.66 13.32 -4.72
C VAL A 63 -7.03 14.28 -3.60
N LEU A 64 -7.51 13.76 -2.50
CA LEU A 64 -7.92 14.52 -1.31
C LEU A 64 -6.72 14.78 -0.38
N ALA A 65 -5.77 13.86 -0.35
CA ALA A 65 -4.51 14.01 0.35
C ALA A 65 -3.39 13.22 -0.35
N CYS A 66 -2.20 13.81 -0.40
CA CYS A 66 -0.98 13.17 -0.88
C CYS A 66 0.14 13.54 0.07
N VAL A 67 0.53 12.61 0.94
CA VAL A 67 1.46 12.83 2.04
C VAL A 67 2.75 12.07 1.79
N SER A 68 3.87 12.73 2.01
CA SER A 68 5.22 12.13 2.05
C SER A 68 5.88 12.49 3.38
N TYR A 69 6.29 11.50 4.16
CA TYR A 69 6.97 11.70 5.44
C TYR A 69 8.41 11.20 5.38
N PRO A 70 9.37 11.89 6.00
CA PRO A 70 9.23 13.22 6.60
C PRO A 70 8.99 14.29 5.53
N GLY A 71 8.18 15.26 5.91
CA GLY A 71 7.90 16.45 5.10
C GLY A 71 8.80 17.63 5.47
N TYR A 72 8.49 18.80 4.94
CA TYR A 72 9.19 20.05 5.24
C TYR A 72 8.26 21.25 5.10
N ASP A 73 8.64 22.37 5.74
CA ASP A 73 7.88 23.61 5.67
C ASP A 73 8.22 24.38 4.38
N ASN A 74 7.30 24.33 3.41
CA ASN A 74 7.41 25.03 2.14
C ASN A 74 7.52 26.57 2.29
N ASN A 75 6.92 27.15 3.35
CA ASN A 75 6.94 28.60 3.54
C ASN A 75 8.36 29.12 3.83
N ARG A 76 9.20 28.32 4.46
CA ARG A 76 10.60 28.64 4.71
C ARG A 76 11.48 28.60 3.45
N LEU A 77 11.01 27.94 2.40
CA LEU A 77 11.73 27.79 1.13
C LEU A 77 11.17 28.69 0.03
N SER A 78 9.97 29.27 0.21
CA SER A 78 9.34 30.16 -0.76
C SER A 78 9.71 31.63 -0.50
N ASN A 79 9.70 32.43 -1.56
CA ASN A 79 10.00 33.87 -1.57
C ASN A 79 11.42 34.20 -1.06
N ASN A 80 11.62 34.22 0.24
CA ASN A 80 12.94 34.42 0.88
C ASN A 80 13.42 33.07 1.40
N MET A 81 14.24 32.37 0.60
CA MET A 81 14.75 31.04 0.93
C MET A 81 15.59 31.08 2.20
N ASP A 82 15.19 30.31 3.21
CA ASP A 82 16.02 30.01 4.38
C ASP A 82 17.11 29.00 3.97
N THR A 83 18.28 29.54 3.60
CA THR A 83 19.41 28.73 3.12
C THR A 83 19.89 27.70 4.15
N SER A 84 19.84 28.06 5.44
CA SER A 84 20.25 27.16 6.52
C SER A 84 19.31 25.96 6.61
N TYR A 85 18.00 26.22 6.54
CA TYR A 85 16.98 25.18 6.54
C TYR A 85 17.06 24.30 5.28
N TYR A 86 17.23 24.89 4.09
CA TYR A 86 17.45 24.16 2.85
C TYR A 86 18.66 23.23 2.95
N THR A 87 19.79 23.71 3.46
CA THR A 87 20.99 22.89 3.61
C THR A 87 20.77 21.73 4.57
N LYS A 88 20.05 21.95 5.68
CA LYS A 88 19.68 20.90 6.61
C LYS A 88 18.88 19.82 5.91
N LEU A 89 17.83 20.18 5.16
CA LEU A 89 16.98 19.24 4.42
C LEU A 89 17.74 18.50 3.31
N ALA A 90 18.62 19.20 2.59
CA ALA A 90 19.41 18.60 1.51
C ALA A 90 20.41 17.55 2.00
N LEU A 91 20.88 17.67 3.25
CA LEU A 91 21.81 16.74 3.90
C LEU A 91 21.08 15.66 4.72
N ASP A 92 19.77 15.76 4.87
CA ASP A 92 18.99 14.82 5.66
C ASP A 92 18.88 13.48 4.96
N LYS A 93 19.33 12.41 5.65
CA LYS A 93 19.33 11.05 5.13
C LYS A 93 17.93 10.49 4.86
N SER A 94 16.88 11.07 5.47
CA SER A 94 15.50 10.71 5.21
C SER A 94 14.98 11.23 3.86
N SER A 95 15.77 12.05 3.16
CA SER A 95 15.46 12.62 1.84
C SER A 95 14.07 13.28 1.78
N PRO A 96 13.82 14.34 2.59
CA PRO A 96 12.49 14.95 2.66
C PRO A 96 12.03 15.62 1.36
N PHE A 97 12.95 15.97 0.45
CA PHE A 97 12.62 16.47 -0.89
C PHE A 97 12.15 15.40 -1.86
N PHE A 98 12.40 14.13 -1.56
CA PHE A 98 11.94 13.02 -2.37
C PHE A 98 10.50 12.67 -2.00
N ASN A 99 9.56 12.92 -2.92
CA ASN A 99 8.15 12.60 -2.69
C ASN A 99 7.92 11.09 -2.73
N LYS A 100 7.81 10.47 -1.57
CA LYS A 100 7.66 9.03 -1.45
C LYS A 100 6.31 8.54 -1.98
N ALA A 101 5.27 9.37 -1.92
CA ALA A 101 3.94 8.99 -2.38
C ALA A 101 3.86 8.75 -3.89
N THR A 102 4.65 9.48 -4.67
CA THR A 102 4.58 9.44 -6.13
C THR A 102 5.88 8.97 -6.81
N GLN A 103 7.00 8.94 -6.07
CA GLN A 103 8.31 8.64 -6.68
C GLN A 103 8.97 7.38 -6.10
N GLN A 104 8.66 7.00 -4.86
CA GLN A 104 9.18 5.77 -4.29
C GLN A 104 8.38 4.58 -4.79
N THR A 105 9.05 3.66 -5.46
CA THR A 105 8.47 2.40 -5.91
C THR A 105 8.86 1.26 -4.97
N THR A 106 7.90 0.40 -4.69
CA THR A 106 8.10 -0.80 -3.87
C THR A 106 7.28 -1.96 -4.40
N ALA A 107 7.64 -3.18 -4.04
CA ALA A 107 6.79 -4.33 -4.30
C ALA A 107 5.46 -4.18 -3.55
N PRO A 108 4.32 -4.50 -4.16
CA PRO A 108 3.00 -4.33 -3.54
C PRO A 108 2.71 -5.38 -2.46
N GLY A 109 3.47 -6.46 -2.42
CA GLY A 109 3.20 -7.58 -1.53
C GLY A 109 1.75 -8.08 -1.63
N SER A 110 1.20 -8.54 -0.53
CA SER A 110 -0.14 -9.15 -0.49
C SER A 110 -1.30 -8.24 -0.90
N THR A 111 -1.09 -6.94 -1.13
CA THR A 111 -2.13 -6.07 -1.69
C THR A 111 -2.48 -6.44 -3.13
N LEU A 112 -1.52 -7.05 -3.86
CA LEU A 112 -1.73 -7.48 -5.24
C LEU A 112 -2.56 -8.78 -5.36
N LYS A 113 -2.78 -9.52 -4.28
CA LYS A 113 -3.60 -10.74 -4.30
C LYS A 113 -5.01 -10.52 -4.81
N LEU A 114 -5.54 -9.30 -4.70
CA LEU A 114 -6.85 -8.95 -5.24
C LEU A 114 -6.83 -8.93 -6.79
N LEU A 115 -5.75 -8.47 -7.41
CA LEU A 115 -5.51 -8.63 -8.86
C LEU A 115 -5.41 -10.10 -9.23
N SER A 116 -4.71 -10.90 -8.42
CA SER A 116 -4.56 -12.33 -8.66
C SER A 116 -5.90 -13.08 -8.55
N ALA A 117 -6.79 -12.63 -7.66
CA ALA A 117 -8.16 -13.14 -7.56
C ALA A 117 -8.94 -12.86 -8.85
N VAL A 118 -8.95 -11.60 -9.32
CA VAL A 118 -9.57 -11.24 -10.61
C VAL A 118 -8.98 -12.09 -11.74
N THR A 119 -7.66 -12.19 -11.81
CA THR A 119 -6.98 -12.99 -12.86
C THR A 119 -7.42 -14.45 -12.81
N GLY A 120 -7.42 -15.07 -11.63
CA GLY A 120 -7.79 -16.49 -11.47
C GLY A 120 -9.22 -16.78 -11.85
N MET A 121 -10.15 -15.94 -11.41
CA MET A 121 -11.59 -16.10 -11.70
C MET A 121 -11.91 -15.81 -13.17
N MET A 122 -11.36 -14.74 -13.73
CA MET A 122 -11.60 -14.35 -15.13
C MET A 122 -10.98 -15.31 -16.15
N GLU A 123 -9.88 -15.98 -15.80
CA GLU A 123 -9.26 -17.00 -16.65
C GLU A 123 -9.83 -18.40 -16.38
N GLY A 124 -10.85 -18.52 -15.53
CA GLY A 124 -11.48 -19.80 -15.18
C GLY A 124 -10.55 -20.77 -14.48
N VAL A 125 -9.51 -20.27 -13.82
CA VAL A 125 -8.54 -21.07 -13.05
C VAL A 125 -9.12 -21.47 -11.71
N ILE A 126 -9.93 -20.58 -11.13
CA ILE A 126 -10.71 -20.75 -9.92
C ILE A 126 -12.11 -20.18 -10.12
N ASP A 127 -13.03 -20.62 -9.28
CA ASP A 127 -14.39 -20.12 -9.11
C ASP A 127 -14.74 -20.03 -7.62
N ASP A 128 -15.98 -19.65 -7.31
CA ASP A 128 -16.48 -19.47 -5.93
C ASP A 128 -16.43 -20.78 -5.12
N ASP A 129 -16.49 -21.93 -5.79
CA ASP A 129 -16.48 -23.28 -5.18
C ASP A 129 -15.09 -23.94 -5.20
N THR A 130 -14.07 -23.22 -5.64
CA THR A 130 -12.70 -23.76 -5.70
C THR A 130 -12.02 -23.68 -4.33
N TYR A 131 -11.62 -24.84 -3.78
CA TYR A 131 -10.91 -24.95 -2.51
C TYR A 131 -9.49 -25.47 -2.71
N PHE A 132 -8.53 -24.88 -1.99
CA PHE A 132 -7.17 -25.40 -1.87
C PHE A 132 -6.80 -25.61 -0.41
N ASP A 133 -6.17 -26.77 -0.12
CA ASP A 133 -5.69 -27.11 1.21
C ASP A 133 -4.29 -26.52 1.43
N CYS A 134 -4.21 -25.42 2.16
CA CYS A 134 -2.93 -24.79 2.51
C CYS A 134 -2.22 -25.60 3.59
N THR A 135 -1.11 -26.23 3.22
CA THR A 135 -0.24 -27.03 4.12
C THR A 135 0.88 -26.20 4.75
N GLY A 136 1.02 -24.92 4.36
CA GLY A 136 2.11 -24.03 4.81
C GLY A 136 3.29 -23.98 3.86
N GLU A 137 3.45 -24.93 2.95
CA GLU A 137 4.51 -24.95 1.94
C GLU A 137 3.91 -25.26 0.56
N PHE A 138 4.27 -24.46 -0.43
CA PHE A 138 3.93 -24.66 -1.83
C PHE A 138 5.16 -25.23 -2.55
N ASP A 139 5.13 -26.51 -2.85
CA ASP A 139 6.25 -27.34 -3.35
C ASP A 139 6.15 -27.69 -4.84
N LEU A 140 5.17 -27.14 -5.56
CA LEU A 140 5.01 -27.36 -7.00
C LEU A 140 6.02 -26.57 -7.87
N VAL A 141 6.87 -25.76 -7.23
CA VAL A 141 7.96 -25.02 -7.87
C VAL A 141 9.26 -25.18 -7.08
N THR A 142 10.40 -24.90 -7.73
CA THR A 142 11.71 -25.00 -7.08
C THR A 142 12.44 -23.67 -7.16
N PRO A 143 12.87 -23.09 -6.03
CA PRO A 143 12.64 -23.54 -4.66
C PRO A 143 11.17 -23.45 -4.25
N SER A 144 10.76 -24.22 -3.24
CA SER A 144 9.40 -24.15 -2.67
C SER A 144 9.15 -22.78 -2.03
N ILE A 145 7.88 -22.37 -2.00
CA ILE A 145 7.46 -21.06 -1.46
C ILE A 145 6.64 -21.29 -0.20
N PHE A 146 7.01 -20.64 0.91
CA PHE A 146 6.31 -20.81 2.17
C PHE A 146 5.14 -19.84 2.31
N CYS A 147 4.05 -20.33 2.87
CA CYS A 147 3.01 -19.48 3.42
C CYS A 147 3.53 -18.81 4.69
N TRP A 148 3.03 -17.61 5.02
CA TRP A 148 3.39 -16.96 6.27
C TRP A 148 2.96 -17.78 7.50
N ASN A 149 1.82 -18.50 7.41
CA ASN A 149 1.46 -19.53 8.36
C ASN A 149 2.10 -20.86 7.92
N LYS A 150 3.22 -21.21 8.50
CA LYS A 150 3.98 -22.43 8.18
C LYS A 150 3.27 -23.71 8.59
N GLN A 151 2.24 -23.63 9.44
CA GLN A 151 1.41 -24.78 9.82
C GLN A 151 0.26 -25.01 8.84
N GLY A 152 0.08 -24.08 7.88
CA GLY A 152 -1.02 -24.10 6.93
C GLY A 152 -2.29 -23.45 7.48
N HIS A 153 -3.17 -23.06 6.57
CA HIS A 153 -4.48 -22.49 6.88
C HIS A 153 -5.61 -23.53 6.76
N GLY A 154 -5.28 -24.74 6.28
CA GLY A 154 -6.29 -25.73 5.90
C GLY A 154 -6.99 -25.36 4.59
N SER A 155 -8.22 -25.82 4.44
CA SER A 155 -9.02 -25.65 3.24
C SER A 155 -9.58 -24.23 3.17
N LEU A 156 -9.27 -23.49 2.11
CA LEU A 156 -9.73 -22.13 1.88
C LEU A 156 -10.32 -21.99 0.47
N GLU A 157 -11.41 -21.24 0.37
CA GLU A 157 -11.93 -20.64 -0.85
C GLU A 157 -11.38 -19.21 -1.02
N ILE A 158 -11.74 -18.53 -2.12
CA ILE A 158 -11.16 -17.24 -2.52
C ILE A 158 -11.31 -16.15 -1.44
N THR A 159 -12.51 -16.03 -0.83
CA THR A 159 -12.79 -15.00 0.17
C THR A 159 -11.97 -15.22 1.44
N GLY A 160 -11.92 -16.49 1.91
CA GLY A 160 -11.07 -16.89 3.03
C GLY A 160 -9.56 -16.75 2.72
N ALA A 161 -9.16 -17.00 1.50
CA ALA A 161 -7.77 -16.82 1.07
C ALA A 161 -7.36 -15.34 1.06
N ILE A 162 -8.26 -14.42 0.70
CA ILE A 162 -8.05 -12.96 0.82
C ILE A 162 -7.97 -12.57 2.29
N GLU A 163 -8.92 -13.01 3.13
CA GLU A 163 -8.98 -12.76 4.57
C GLU A 163 -7.67 -13.17 5.25
N GLN A 164 -7.28 -14.43 5.07
CA GLN A 164 -6.07 -15.00 5.69
C GLN A 164 -4.78 -14.61 4.97
N SER A 165 -4.87 -13.83 3.89
CA SER A 165 -3.71 -13.47 3.07
C SER A 165 -2.85 -14.69 2.69
N CYS A 166 -3.48 -15.80 2.31
CA CYS A 166 -2.83 -17.10 2.11
C CYS A 166 -1.91 -17.09 0.89
N ASN A 167 -0.60 -17.24 1.10
CA ASN A 167 0.35 -17.31 -0.02
C ASN A 167 0.17 -18.59 -0.83
N TYR A 168 -0.12 -19.73 -0.17
CA TYR A 168 -0.31 -21.00 -0.83
C TYR A 168 -1.42 -20.93 -1.88
N PHE A 169 -2.59 -20.39 -1.50
CA PHE A 169 -3.74 -20.25 -2.40
C PHE A 169 -3.37 -19.46 -3.67
N PHE A 170 -2.76 -18.28 -3.50
CA PHE A 170 -2.43 -17.42 -4.64
C PHE A 170 -1.23 -17.94 -5.45
N ASN A 171 -0.31 -18.69 -4.86
CA ASN A 171 0.71 -19.44 -5.60
C ASN A 171 0.07 -20.53 -6.46
N MET A 172 -0.96 -21.21 -5.93
CA MET A 172 -1.72 -22.20 -6.71
C MET A 172 -2.43 -21.55 -7.89
N VAL A 173 -3.08 -20.39 -7.69
CA VAL A 173 -3.69 -19.62 -8.79
C VAL A 173 -2.64 -19.29 -9.85
N GLY A 174 -1.47 -18.76 -9.47
CA GLY A 174 -0.41 -18.44 -10.41
C GLY A 174 0.16 -19.66 -11.15
N PHE A 175 0.29 -20.77 -10.46
CA PHE A 175 0.75 -22.02 -11.07
C PHE A 175 -0.28 -22.57 -12.07
N LEU A 176 -1.55 -22.62 -11.70
CA LEU A 176 -2.62 -23.10 -12.57
C LEU A 176 -2.85 -22.17 -13.76
N ALA A 177 -2.74 -20.84 -13.57
CA ALA A 177 -2.81 -19.88 -14.65
C ALA A 177 -1.73 -20.09 -15.73
N GLY A 178 -0.60 -20.68 -15.34
CA GLY A 178 0.49 -21.05 -16.25
C GLY A 178 0.32 -22.42 -16.93
N LYS A 179 -0.71 -23.21 -16.60
CA LYS A 179 -0.95 -24.49 -17.27
C LYS A 179 -1.45 -24.27 -18.68
N ASN A 180 -0.79 -24.94 -19.64
CA ASN A 180 -1.23 -25.01 -21.04
C ASN A 180 -2.23 -26.16 -21.24
N SER A 181 -2.71 -26.37 -22.48
CA SER A 181 -3.64 -27.43 -22.84
C SER A 181 -3.11 -28.86 -22.56
N ASP A 182 -1.80 -29.02 -22.55
CA ASP A 182 -1.14 -30.31 -22.32
C ASP A 182 -0.86 -30.55 -20.83
N GLY A 183 -1.18 -29.55 -19.98
CA GLY A 183 -0.98 -29.62 -18.54
C GLY A 183 0.42 -29.20 -18.10
N ASP A 184 1.29 -28.75 -19.02
CA ASP A 184 2.62 -28.25 -18.68
C ASP A 184 2.59 -26.81 -18.17
N PHE A 185 3.45 -26.50 -17.21
CA PHE A 185 3.57 -25.15 -16.67
C PHE A 185 4.43 -24.27 -17.58
N SER A 186 3.90 -23.11 -17.93
CA SER A 186 4.59 -22.05 -18.67
C SER A 186 4.59 -20.76 -17.85
N GLU A 187 5.77 -20.32 -17.43
CA GLU A 187 5.94 -19.05 -16.70
C GLU A 187 5.42 -17.87 -17.52
N ASN A 188 5.73 -17.85 -18.81
CA ASN A 188 5.29 -16.78 -19.71
C ASN A 188 3.75 -16.72 -19.84
N LEU A 189 3.08 -17.87 -19.92
CA LEU A 189 1.61 -17.91 -19.98
C LEU A 189 0.99 -17.32 -18.71
N SER A 190 1.50 -17.72 -17.55
CA SER A 190 1.05 -17.21 -16.25
C SER A 190 1.24 -15.69 -16.13
N LEU A 191 2.43 -15.19 -16.46
CA LEU A 191 2.73 -13.75 -16.44
C LEU A 191 1.86 -12.97 -17.43
N THR A 192 1.68 -13.48 -18.65
CA THR A 192 0.82 -12.81 -19.65
C THR A 192 -0.61 -12.63 -19.16
N LYS A 193 -1.17 -13.62 -18.48
CA LYS A 193 -2.50 -13.52 -17.88
C LYS A 193 -2.54 -12.48 -16.75
N LEU A 194 -1.58 -12.49 -15.84
CA LEU A 194 -1.49 -11.50 -14.77
C LEU A 194 -1.33 -10.07 -15.32
N GLN A 195 -0.44 -9.88 -16.30
CA GLN A 195 -0.19 -8.60 -16.96
C GLN A 195 -1.42 -8.05 -17.70
N LYS A 196 -2.23 -8.94 -18.31
CA LYS A 196 -3.49 -8.56 -18.96
C LYS A 196 -4.40 -7.81 -17.98
N TYR A 197 -4.69 -8.40 -16.81
CA TYR A 197 -5.57 -7.77 -15.83
C TYR A 197 -4.88 -6.60 -15.07
N ALA A 198 -3.56 -6.64 -14.91
CA ALA A 198 -2.82 -5.49 -14.41
C ALA A 198 -2.97 -4.28 -15.35
N SER A 199 -2.99 -4.50 -16.67
CA SER A 199 -3.25 -3.44 -17.66
C SER A 199 -4.70 -2.95 -17.63
N GLU A 200 -5.68 -3.83 -17.36
CA GLU A 200 -7.06 -3.42 -17.15
C GLU A 200 -7.22 -2.49 -15.93
N PHE A 201 -6.47 -2.73 -14.85
CA PHE A 201 -6.36 -1.82 -13.72
C PHE A 201 -5.44 -0.60 -13.99
N ASN A 202 -4.87 -0.48 -15.19
CA ASN A 202 -3.84 0.51 -15.55
C ASN A 202 -2.61 0.53 -14.61
N LEU A 203 -2.30 -0.59 -13.96
CA LEU A 203 -1.10 -0.72 -13.11
C LEU A 203 0.21 -0.65 -13.90
N ASP A 204 0.17 -0.78 -15.21
CA ASP A 204 1.29 -0.62 -16.16
C ASP A 204 1.54 0.84 -16.58
N LYS A 205 0.73 1.79 -16.07
CA LYS A 205 0.76 3.21 -16.46
C LYS A 205 0.81 4.13 -15.25
N LYS A 206 1.40 5.30 -15.44
CA LYS A 206 1.31 6.42 -14.49
C LYS A 206 -0.14 6.82 -14.26
N THR A 207 -0.41 7.39 -13.08
CA THR A 207 -1.78 7.69 -12.64
C THR A 207 -2.39 8.94 -13.29
N GLY A 208 -1.60 9.75 -14.00
CA GLY A 208 -2.06 11.02 -14.52
C GLY A 208 -1.93 12.20 -13.54
N ILE A 209 -1.51 11.95 -12.29
CA ILE A 209 -1.31 13.00 -11.28
C ILE A 209 -0.33 14.06 -11.81
N GLU A 210 -0.62 15.35 -11.56
CA GLU A 210 0.07 16.48 -12.21
C GLU A 210 1.48 16.76 -11.68
N ILE A 211 1.92 16.02 -10.67
CA ILE A 211 3.29 16.09 -10.14
C ILE A 211 4.15 14.92 -10.62
N SER A 212 5.46 15.02 -10.42
CA SER A 212 6.41 13.96 -10.84
C SER A 212 6.05 12.62 -10.22
N GLU A 213 5.88 11.61 -11.06
CA GLU A 213 5.55 10.25 -10.68
C GLU A 213 6.52 9.26 -11.33
N ALA A 214 6.98 8.26 -10.57
CA ALA A 214 7.79 7.17 -11.10
C ALA A 214 6.96 6.26 -12.00
N SER A 215 7.60 5.65 -12.99
CA SER A 215 6.92 4.67 -13.84
C SER A 215 6.71 3.37 -13.06
N PRO A 216 5.52 2.76 -13.14
CA PRO A 216 5.27 1.46 -12.55
C PRO A 216 6.00 0.35 -13.32
N HIS A 217 6.14 -0.80 -12.69
CA HIS A 217 6.59 -2.02 -13.33
C HIS A 217 5.71 -3.18 -12.90
N VAL A 218 5.02 -3.80 -13.85
CA VAL A 218 4.31 -5.06 -13.64
C VAL A 218 5.30 -6.20 -13.87
N SER A 219 5.31 -7.16 -12.97
CA SER A 219 6.27 -8.26 -13.02
C SER A 219 6.31 -8.99 -14.37
N ASP A 220 7.51 -9.26 -14.86
CA ASP A 220 7.82 -10.00 -16.09
C ASP A 220 8.72 -11.22 -15.82
N SER A 221 8.89 -11.59 -14.56
CA SER A 221 9.69 -12.73 -14.12
C SER A 221 9.12 -13.35 -12.85
N LYS A 222 9.47 -14.62 -12.60
CA LYS A 222 9.02 -15.37 -11.41
C LYS A 222 7.49 -15.38 -11.28
N ALA A 223 6.81 -16.01 -12.24
CA ALA A 223 5.35 -15.99 -12.36
C ALA A 223 4.62 -16.30 -11.04
N VAL A 224 4.90 -17.43 -10.40
CA VAL A 224 4.17 -17.85 -9.18
C VAL A 224 4.33 -16.85 -8.04
N PRO A 225 5.55 -16.39 -7.66
CA PRO A 225 5.70 -15.32 -6.67
C PRO A 225 5.03 -14.01 -7.05
N SER A 226 4.85 -13.71 -8.35
CA SER A 226 4.18 -12.49 -8.79
C SER A 226 2.72 -12.43 -8.38
N TYR A 227 2.05 -13.59 -8.25
CA TYR A 227 0.64 -13.65 -7.79
C TYR A 227 0.46 -13.36 -6.29
N ILE A 228 1.53 -13.32 -5.52
CA ILE A 228 1.50 -12.86 -4.11
C ILE A 228 2.11 -11.46 -3.95
N GLY A 229 2.32 -10.74 -5.06
CA GLY A 229 2.88 -9.39 -5.07
C GLY A 229 4.39 -9.31 -4.84
N GLN A 230 5.07 -10.43 -4.98
CA GLN A 230 6.53 -10.54 -5.06
C GLN A 230 6.96 -10.52 -6.55
N GLY A 231 7.99 -11.21 -6.94
CA GLY A 231 8.54 -11.10 -8.30
C GLY A 231 9.38 -9.83 -8.41
N ASN A 232 9.14 -9.05 -9.46
CA ASN A 232 9.80 -7.76 -9.66
C ASN A 232 8.81 -6.60 -9.90
N HIS A 233 7.60 -6.72 -9.33
CA HIS A 233 6.65 -5.60 -9.32
C HIS A 233 7.19 -4.38 -8.59
N LEU A 234 6.93 -3.19 -9.14
CA LEU A 234 7.29 -1.92 -8.54
C LEU A 234 6.17 -0.90 -8.75
N PHE A 235 5.55 -0.45 -7.66
CA PHE A 235 4.49 0.55 -7.68
C PHE A 235 4.72 1.65 -6.66
N THR A 236 4.23 2.85 -6.96
CA THR A 236 4.15 3.96 -6.01
C THR A 236 2.87 3.87 -5.19
N THR A 237 2.81 4.63 -4.09
CA THR A 237 1.59 4.75 -3.28
C THR A 237 0.43 5.36 -4.08
N SER A 238 0.71 6.32 -5.00
CA SER A 238 -0.31 6.87 -5.90
C SER A 238 -0.90 5.81 -6.85
N GLN A 239 -0.08 4.92 -7.40
CA GLN A 239 -0.54 3.83 -8.26
C GLN A 239 -1.38 2.82 -7.49
N LEU A 240 -0.98 2.47 -6.26
CA LEU A 240 -1.77 1.61 -5.39
C LEU A 240 -3.09 2.28 -4.93
N ALA A 241 -3.11 3.61 -4.75
CA ALA A 241 -4.34 4.34 -4.44
C ALA A 241 -5.33 4.31 -5.63
N ARG A 242 -4.85 4.50 -6.87
CA ARG A 242 -5.68 4.31 -8.07
C ARG A 242 -6.24 2.89 -8.17
N TYR A 243 -5.41 1.89 -7.89
CA TYR A 243 -5.83 0.50 -7.85
C TYR A 243 -6.89 0.25 -6.78
N ALA A 244 -6.72 0.77 -5.57
CA ALA A 244 -7.72 0.69 -4.50
C ALA A 244 -9.04 1.36 -4.91
N THR A 245 -8.98 2.50 -5.60
CA THR A 245 -10.16 3.19 -6.16
C THR A 245 -10.90 2.31 -7.16
N ALA A 246 -10.18 1.65 -8.05
CA ALA A 246 -10.77 0.75 -9.04
C ALA A 246 -11.41 -0.50 -8.40
N LEU A 247 -10.76 -1.09 -7.38
CA LEU A 247 -11.34 -2.21 -6.63
C LEU A 247 -12.67 -1.84 -6.00
N ALA A 248 -12.73 -0.69 -5.38
CA ALA A 248 -13.93 -0.24 -4.67
C ALA A 248 -15.10 0.16 -5.55
N THR A 249 -14.81 0.58 -6.75
CA THR A 249 -15.84 0.97 -7.74
C THR A 249 -16.15 -0.14 -8.73
N SER A 250 -15.79 -1.38 -8.37
CA SER A 250 -16.01 -2.56 -9.22
C SER A 250 -15.48 -2.34 -10.64
N GLY A 251 -14.22 -1.89 -10.72
CA GLY A 251 -13.48 -1.82 -11.97
C GLY A 251 -13.51 -0.46 -12.70
N THR A 252 -14.01 0.62 -12.09
CA THR A 252 -13.86 1.96 -12.69
C THR A 252 -12.47 2.51 -12.37
N VAL A 253 -11.66 2.71 -13.38
CA VAL A 253 -10.30 3.23 -13.27
C VAL A 253 -10.26 4.70 -13.66
N TYR A 254 -9.80 5.56 -12.76
CA TYR A 254 -9.67 6.99 -12.98
C TYR A 254 -8.21 7.40 -13.16
N ASP A 255 -7.96 8.48 -13.92
CA ASP A 255 -6.77 9.28 -13.69
C ASP A 255 -6.89 9.97 -12.34
N LEU A 256 -5.77 10.05 -11.61
CA LEU A 256 -5.70 10.82 -10.37
C LEU A 256 -5.43 12.28 -10.70
N SER A 257 -6.08 13.20 -9.97
CA SER A 257 -5.87 14.63 -10.14
C SER A 257 -5.83 15.36 -8.81
N LEU A 258 -4.83 16.26 -8.67
CA LEU A 258 -4.73 17.23 -7.58
C LEU A 258 -5.49 18.53 -7.90
N LEU A 259 -5.88 18.72 -9.18
CA LEU A 259 -6.54 19.92 -9.63
C LEU A 259 -8.04 19.79 -9.49
N ASP A 260 -8.66 20.73 -8.77
CA ASP A 260 -10.10 20.86 -8.68
C ASP A 260 -10.60 21.97 -9.62
N LYS A 261 -10.13 23.19 -9.40
CA LYS A 261 -10.52 24.35 -10.21
C LYS A 261 -9.49 25.44 -10.19
N VAL A 262 -9.55 26.32 -11.18
CA VAL A 262 -8.84 27.60 -11.24
C VAL A 262 -9.85 28.72 -11.05
N THR A 263 -9.55 29.64 -10.14
CA THR A 263 -10.39 30.81 -9.88
C THR A 263 -9.61 32.09 -10.14
N ASP A 264 -10.32 33.18 -10.43
CA ASP A 264 -9.73 34.52 -10.40
C ASP A 264 -9.53 35.03 -8.96
N SER A 265 -8.99 36.24 -8.81
CA SER A 265 -8.75 36.87 -7.50
C SER A 265 -10.02 37.18 -6.70
N GLN A 266 -11.20 37.10 -7.33
CA GLN A 266 -12.51 37.32 -6.70
C GLN A 266 -13.23 36.01 -6.38
N GLY A 267 -12.57 34.85 -6.64
CA GLY A 267 -13.13 33.52 -6.38
C GLY A 267 -14.05 32.99 -7.48
N LYS A 268 -14.19 33.69 -8.61
CA LYS A 268 -14.98 33.23 -9.75
C LYS A 268 -14.23 32.10 -10.46
N THR A 269 -14.89 30.95 -10.66
CA THR A 269 -14.31 29.82 -11.37
C THR A 269 -14.04 30.19 -12.84
N LEU A 270 -12.77 30.02 -13.25
CA LEU A 270 -12.31 30.20 -14.62
C LEU A 270 -12.26 28.86 -15.37
N LYS A 271 -11.90 27.80 -14.66
CA LYS A 271 -11.81 26.43 -15.21
C LYS A 271 -12.05 25.42 -14.10
N GLU A 272 -12.83 24.39 -14.37
CA GLU A 272 -12.98 23.19 -13.54
C GLU A 272 -12.31 21.99 -14.20
N TYR A 273 -11.79 21.09 -13.36
CA TYR A 273 -11.20 19.83 -13.77
C TYR A 273 -12.13 18.70 -13.30
N GLY A 274 -12.77 18.03 -14.25
CA GLY A 274 -13.63 16.88 -13.99
C GLY A 274 -12.84 15.60 -13.78
N SER A 275 -13.53 14.55 -13.38
CA SER A 275 -12.99 13.19 -13.36
C SER A 275 -12.70 12.68 -14.77
N SER A 276 -11.63 11.90 -14.90
CA SER A 276 -11.25 11.22 -16.13
C SER A 276 -11.28 9.70 -15.90
N VAL A 277 -12.31 9.02 -16.42
CA VAL A 277 -12.33 7.55 -16.45
C VAL A 277 -11.46 7.10 -17.60
N VAL A 278 -10.43 6.30 -17.30
CA VAL A 278 -9.47 5.79 -18.29
C VAL A 278 -9.69 4.35 -18.67
N ASN A 279 -10.40 3.60 -17.82
CA ASN A 279 -10.88 2.26 -18.14
C ASN A 279 -12.10 1.90 -17.28
N GLN A 280 -12.91 0.95 -17.79
CA GLN A 280 -14.04 0.34 -17.08
C GLN A 280 -14.00 -1.16 -17.33
N MET A 281 -13.79 -1.94 -16.28
CA MET A 281 -13.70 -3.40 -16.34
C MET A 281 -15.10 -4.03 -16.34
N SER A 282 -15.93 -3.66 -17.34
CA SER A 282 -17.34 -4.07 -17.42
C SER A 282 -17.55 -5.55 -17.69
N ASP A 283 -16.51 -6.25 -18.15
CA ASP A 283 -16.58 -7.69 -18.45
C ASP A 283 -16.35 -8.57 -17.20
N VAL A 284 -15.94 -7.97 -16.07
CA VAL A 284 -15.77 -8.68 -14.80
C VAL A 284 -17.12 -8.84 -14.11
N PRO A 285 -17.60 -10.06 -13.88
CA PRO A 285 -18.91 -10.32 -13.28
C PRO A 285 -19.02 -9.84 -11.83
N ASP A 286 -20.25 -9.56 -11.39
CA ASP A 286 -20.54 -9.07 -10.04
C ASP A 286 -20.09 -10.01 -8.93
N ASN A 287 -20.14 -11.34 -9.14
CA ASN A 287 -19.68 -12.31 -8.14
C ASN A 287 -18.17 -12.14 -7.84
N VAL A 288 -17.34 -11.88 -8.86
CA VAL A 288 -15.91 -11.63 -8.68
C VAL A 288 -15.69 -10.40 -7.77
N TRP A 289 -16.42 -9.32 -8.02
CA TRP A 289 -16.33 -8.11 -7.19
C TRP A 289 -16.85 -8.35 -5.77
N ASN A 290 -17.93 -9.12 -5.63
CA ASN A 290 -18.52 -9.44 -4.32
C ASN A 290 -17.53 -10.23 -3.46
N ASP A 291 -16.84 -11.23 -4.02
CA ASP A 291 -15.83 -12.01 -3.30
C ASP A 291 -14.63 -11.17 -2.86
N ILE A 292 -14.18 -10.26 -3.74
CA ILE A 292 -13.11 -9.33 -3.41
C ILE A 292 -13.53 -8.40 -2.27
N HIS A 293 -14.70 -7.78 -2.38
CA HIS A 293 -15.20 -6.85 -1.37
C HIS A 293 -15.44 -7.53 -0.02
N GLU A 294 -16.02 -8.73 -0.03
CA GLU A 294 -16.21 -9.53 1.18
C GLU A 294 -14.88 -9.94 1.80
N GLY A 295 -13.92 -10.43 1.00
CA GLY A 295 -12.59 -10.78 1.46
C GLY A 295 -11.87 -9.58 2.09
N MET A 296 -11.91 -8.40 1.44
CA MET A 296 -11.35 -7.15 1.96
C MET A 296 -12.05 -6.71 3.26
N ARG A 297 -13.35 -6.92 3.37
CA ARG A 297 -14.10 -6.63 4.59
C ARG A 297 -13.67 -7.53 5.74
N ARG A 298 -13.52 -8.83 5.50
CA ARG A 298 -13.07 -9.81 6.50
C ARG A 298 -11.67 -9.51 7.00
N VAL A 299 -10.73 -9.08 6.12
CA VAL A 299 -9.39 -8.65 6.55
C VAL A 299 -9.48 -7.58 7.65
N VAL A 300 -10.29 -6.54 7.45
CA VAL A 300 -10.40 -5.46 8.43
C VAL A 300 -11.02 -5.94 9.74
N LEU A 301 -11.99 -6.85 9.69
CA LEU A 301 -12.65 -7.39 10.88
C LEU A 301 -11.72 -8.24 11.76
N THR A 302 -10.68 -8.83 11.19
CA THR A 302 -9.70 -9.65 11.94
C THR A 302 -8.57 -8.82 12.57
N HIS A 303 -8.47 -7.52 12.27
CA HIS A 303 -7.41 -6.65 12.77
C HIS A 303 -7.93 -5.67 13.80
N GLU A 304 -7.54 -5.85 15.06
CA GLU A 304 -7.98 -5.01 16.20
C GLU A 304 -7.68 -3.52 16.03
N GLN A 305 -6.65 -3.17 15.26
CA GLN A 305 -6.25 -1.80 14.96
C GLN A 305 -7.36 -0.99 14.26
N PHE A 306 -8.29 -1.66 13.60
CA PHE A 306 -9.43 -1.02 12.94
C PHE A 306 -10.71 -0.98 13.78
N ASN A 307 -10.66 -1.49 15.03
CA ASN A 307 -11.81 -1.47 15.93
C ASN A 307 -12.11 -0.04 16.38
N GLY A 308 -13.39 0.29 16.44
CA GLY A 308 -13.85 1.60 16.92
C GLY A 308 -13.79 2.72 15.89
N LEU A 309 -13.44 2.44 14.64
CA LEU A 309 -13.61 3.40 13.56
C LEU A 309 -15.08 3.72 13.35
N GLY A 310 -15.41 5.01 13.23
CA GLY A 310 -16.78 5.48 12.98
C GLY A 310 -17.29 5.21 11.56
N VAL A 311 -16.53 4.45 10.75
CA VAL A 311 -16.82 4.14 9.35
C VAL A 311 -16.62 2.64 9.07
N THR A 312 -17.36 2.13 8.08
CA THR A 312 -17.13 0.77 7.57
C THR A 312 -15.95 0.78 6.62
N LEU A 313 -14.87 0.11 7.01
CA LEU A 313 -13.64 -0.01 6.22
C LEU A 313 -13.56 -1.41 5.61
N SER A 314 -13.13 -1.50 4.36
CA SER A 314 -12.67 -2.73 3.70
C SER A 314 -11.25 -2.50 3.20
N GLY A 315 -10.37 -3.49 3.32
CA GLY A 315 -8.98 -3.27 2.93
C GLY A 315 -8.14 -4.53 2.87
N LYS A 316 -6.91 -4.36 2.43
CA LYS A 316 -5.91 -5.44 2.36
C LYS A 316 -4.57 -4.94 2.86
N THR A 317 -4.02 -5.65 3.83
CA THR A 317 -2.65 -5.45 4.29
C THR A 317 -1.66 -6.09 3.31
N GLY A 318 -0.48 -5.51 3.21
CA GLY A 318 0.64 -6.03 2.45
C GLY A 318 1.93 -5.92 3.23
N THR A 319 2.82 -6.87 3.01
CA THR A 319 4.20 -6.84 3.48
C THR A 319 5.09 -7.07 2.28
N ALA A 320 5.96 -6.13 1.99
CA ALA A 320 6.94 -6.25 0.91
C ALA A 320 8.32 -6.53 1.50
N GLU A 321 8.86 -7.69 1.19
CA GLU A 321 10.22 -8.05 1.56
C GLU A 321 11.19 -7.34 0.62
N LEU A 322 12.17 -6.61 1.17
CA LEU A 322 13.23 -5.96 0.39
C LEU A 322 14.44 -6.89 0.30
N ASP A 323 15.07 -7.15 1.42
CA ASP A 323 16.22 -8.04 1.56
C ASP A 323 16.42 -8.40 3.05
N ILE A 324 17.43 -9.24 3.33
CA ILE A 324 17.72 -9.73 4.68
C ILE A 324 18.28 -8.66 5.63
N TYR A 325 18.63 -7.48 5.13
CA TYR A 325 19.30 -6.42 5.90
C TYR A 325 18.37 -5.26 6.24
N HIS A 326 17.23 -5.16 5.54
CA HIS A 326 16.27 -4.09 5.72
C HIS A 326 14.94 -4.64 6.26
N PRO A 327 14.25 -3.90 7.13
CA PRO A 327 12.90 -4.26 7.54
C PRO A 327 11.95 -4.27 6.35
N ASN A 328 10.91 -5.08 6.45
CA ASN A 328 9.88 -5.18 5.43
C ASN A 328 9.07 -3.88 5.39
N HIS A 329 8.64 -3.47 4.19
CA HIS A 329 7.66 -2.40 4.05
C HIS A 329 6.27 -2.90 4.43
N GLY A 330 5.60 -2.18 5.34
CA GLY A 330 4.19 -2.35 5.61
C GLY A 330 3.35 -1.57 4.59
N LEU A 331 2.30 -2.18 4.06
CA LEU A 331 1.40 -1.60 3.08
C LEU A 331 -0.05 -1.84 3.50
N PHE A 332 -0.90 -0.88 3.21
CA PHE A 332 -2.34 -1.03 3.34
C PHE A 332 -3.04 -0.32 2.18
N ILE A 333 -3.96 -1.02 1.52
CA ILE A 333 -4.92 -0.43 0.61
C ILE A 333 -6.32 -0.68 1.13
N GLY A 334 -7.21 0.31 1.02
CA GLY A 334 -8.56 0.12 1.52
C GLY A 334 -9.51 1.24 1.13
N TYR A 335 -10.77 1.06 1.50
CA TYR A 335 -11.83 2.00 1.21
C TYR A 335 -12.92 1.97 2.27
N THR A 336 -13.65 3.07 2.39
CA THR A 336 -14.84 3.17 3.24
C THR A 336 -16.10 3.17 2.40
N THR A 337 -17.17 2.56 2.91
CA THR A 337 -18.47 2.47 2.24
C THR A 337 -19.51 3.45 2.82
N SER A 338 -19.07 4.56 3.42
CA SER A 338 -19.99 5.58 3.89
C SER A 338 -20.67 6.25 2.70
N SER A 339 -22.00 6.46 2.79
CA SER A 339 -22.78 7.13 1.73
C SER A 339 -22.28 8.54 1.41
N ASP A 340 -21.58 9.18 2.36
CA ASP A 340 -21.13 10.56 2.28
C ASP A 340 -19.63 10.72 2.03
N CYS A 341 -18.83 9.66 2.18
CA CYS A 341 -17.38 9.72 2.00
C CYS A 341 -16.80 8.35 1.65
N LEU A 342 -16.40 8.19 0.39
CA LEU A 342 -15.57 7.07 -0.04
C LEU A 342 -14.11 7.55 -0.02
N LEU A 343 -13.42 7.28 1.09
CA LEU A 343 -12.00 7.60 1.28
C LEU A 343 -11.17 6.34 1.09
N TYR A 344 -10.11 6.45 0.33
CA TYR A 344 -9.14 5.37 0.11
C TYR A 344 -7.77 5.80 0.59
N THR A 345 -7.11 4.91 1.32
CA THR A 345 -5.75 5.12 1.76
C THR A 345 -4.86 4.01 1.25
N SER A 346 -3.70 4.37 0.74
CA SER A 346 -2.56 3.48 0.61
C SER A 346 -1.45 4.07 1.46
N ASP A 347 -0.95 3.32 2.42
CA ASP A 347 0.13 3.74 3.30
C ASP A 347 1.28 2.73 3.19
N ALA A 348 2.50 3.24 3.07
CA ALA A 348 3.72 2.45 3.17
C ALA A 348 4.43 2.90 4.45
N ALA A 349 4.22 2.18 5.55
CA ALA A 349 4.90 2.42 6.81
C ALA A 349 5.91 1.31 7.08
N ASP A 350 7.10 1.68 7.55
CA ASP A 350 8.03 0.72 8.14
C ASP A 350 7.38 0.12 9.39
N ASP A 351 7.29 -1.21 9.44
CA ASP A 351 6.71 -1.92 10.57
C ASP A 351 7.68 -1.82 11.78
N LEU A 352 7.43 -0.84 12.65
CA LEU A 352 8.17 -0.64 13.90
C LEU A 352 7.69 -1.57 15.03
N THR A 353 6.74 -2.48 14.76
CA THR A 353 6.12 -3.34 15.76
C THR A 353 6.49 -4.81 15.58
N ARG A 354 7.80 -5.13 15.69
CA ARG A 354 8.25 -6.48 16.08
C ARG A 354 9.50 -6.43 16.94
#